data_5b97abfa28b0fdcb0b319f430134ccbb
#
_entry.id   5b97abfa28b0fdcb0b319f430134ccbb
#
_cell.length_a   1.000
_cell.length_b   1.000
_cell.length_c   1.000
_cell.angle_alpha   90.00
_cell.angle_beta   90.00
_cell.angle_gamma   90.00
#
_symmetry.space_group_name_H-M   'P 1'
#
loop_
_entity.id
_entity.type
_entity.pdbx_description
1 polymer ?
#
loop_
_entity_poly.entity_id
_entity_poly.type
_entity_poly.pdbx_seq_one_letter_code
_entity_poly.pdbx_strand_id
1 'polypeptide(L)'
;QPGGNVHYERFAEEVAPALRLGQAFCYGVFDCSRMALAGTRAVPAAPLTVVEGAYSLHPFFSTGLYDVRAYYAISPEAQKARILARNGPAALCAFEGKWIPMENAYAAAFGIRESCGVLVQAQPCGAQGQHV
;
A
#
# COMPACT_ATOMS: atom_id res chain seq x y z
N GLN A 1 -0.90 -1.12 -18.09
CA GLN A 1 -2.19 -0.75 -17.50
C GLN A 1 -1.95 -0.32 -16.06
N PRO A 2 -2.52 0.82 -15.60
CA PRO A 2 -2.37 1.26 -14.22
C PRO A 2 -2.83 0.17 -13.23
N GLY A 3 -2.02 -0.10 -12.19
CA GLY A 3 -2.31 -1.14 -11.18
C GLY A 3 -2.04 -2.59 -11.62
N GLY A 4 -1.67 -2.84 -12.87
CA GLY A 4 -1.41 -4.19 -13.39
C GLY A 4 -0.09 -4.82 -12.94
N ASN A 5 0.66 -4.15 -12.09
CA ASN A 5 1.92 -4.64 -11.52
C ASN A 5 1.74 -5.39 -10.19
N VAL A 6 0.52 -5.51 -9.69
CA VAL A 6 0.16 -6.30 -8.52
C VAL A 6 -0.86 -7.36 -8.88
N HIS A 7 -0.82 -8.48 -8.20
CA HIS A 7 -1.76 -9.58 -8.41
C HIS A 7 -3.03 -9.32 -7.57
N TYR A 8 -3.83 -8.36 -8.00
CA TYR A 8 -5.03 -7.91 -7.27
C TYR A 8 -6.14 -8.99 -7.25
N GLU A 9 -6.15 -9.90 -8.22
CA GLU A 9 -7.08 -11.04 -8.26
C GLU A 9 -6.87 -11.94 -7.04
N ARG A 10 -5.61 -12.24 -6.69
CA ARG A 10 -5.31 -13.04 -5.49
C ARG A 10 -5.79 -12.38 -4.21
N PHE A 11 -5.64 -11.06 -4.09
CA PHE A 11 -6.17 -10.36 -2.94
C PHE A 11 -7.70 -10.47 -2.85
N ALA A 12 -8.37 -10.34 -3.98
CA ALA A 12 -9.82 -10.49 -4.08
C ALA A 12 -10.30 -11.91 -3.71
N GLU A 13 -9.52 -12.92 -4.00
CA GLU A 13 -9.85 -14.33 -3.72
C GLU A 13 -9.44 -14.77 -2.32
N GLU A 14 -8.19 -14.48 -1.92
CA GLU A 14 -7.59 -15.01 -0.69
C GLU A 14 -7.91 -14.16 0.55
N VAL A 15 -8.12 -12.85 0.41
CA VAL A 15 -8.17 -11.90 1.52
C VAL A 15 -9.52 -11.20 1.66
N ALA A 16 -10.02 -10.60 0.60
CA ALA A 16 -11.19 -9.74 0.66
C ALA A 16 -12.47 -10.41 1.20
N PRO A 17 -12.79 -11.69 0.91
CA PRO A 17 -13.99 -12.34 1.44
C PRO A 17 -13.96 -12.45 2.97
N ALA A 18 -12.82 -12.84 3.54
CA ALA A 18 -12.69 -12.99 4.98
C ALA A 18 -12.68 -11.63 5.71
N LEU A 19 -12.07 -10.60 5.11
CA LEU A 19 -12.13 -9.23 5.64
C LEU A 19 -13.56 -8.72 5.73
N ARG A 20 -14.39 -8.93 4.70
CA ARG A 20 -15.82 -8.54 4.71
C ARG A 20 -16.61 -9.20 5.82
N LEU A 21 -16.21 -10.40 6.20
CA LEU A 21 -16.89 -11.18 7.25
C LEU A 21 -16.25 -11.04 8.63
N GLY A 22 -15.15 -10.29 8.75
CA GLY A 22 -14.39 -10.19 9.99
C GLY A 22 -13.80 -11.52 10.47
N GLN A 23 -13.46 -12.41 9.56
CA GLN A 23 -12.99 -13.77 9.84
C GLN A 23 -11.47 -13.90 9.71
N ALA A 24 -10.91 -14.91 10.37
CA ALA A 24 -9.53 -15.32 10.16
C ALA A 24 -9.34 -15.87 8.73
N PHE A 25 -8.15 -15.67 8.16
CA PHE A 25 -7.80 -16.17 6.82
C PHE A 25 -6.32 -16.51 6.70
N CYS A 26 -5.97 -17.18 5.61
CA CYS A 26 -4.59 -17.40 5.20
C CYS A 26 -4.38 -16.86 3.79
N TYR A 27 -3.19 -16.32 3.53
CA TYR A 27 -2.81 -15.88 2.19
C TYR A 27 -1.40 -16.32 1.83
N GLY A 28 -1.15 -16.49 0.53
CA GLY A 28 0.19 -16.84 0.01
C GLY A 28 1.12 -15.62 0.02
N VAL A 29 2.28 -15.77 0.65
CA VAL A 29 3.33 -14.74 0.66
C VAL A 29 4.13 -14.80 -0.64
N PHE A 30 4.22 -13.67 -1.35
CA PHE A 30 5.02 -13.57 -2.56
C PHE A 30 6.41 -13.02 -2.24
N ASP A 31 7.43 -13.75 -2.65
CA ASP A 31 8.84 -13.34 -2.54
C ASP A 31 9.29 -12.71 -3.85
N CYS A 32 9.44 -11.38 -3.85
CA CYS A 32 9.88 -10.62 -5.02
C CYS A 32 11.31 -10.95 -5.45
N SER A 33 12.17 -11.43 -4.54
CA SER A 33 13.55 -11.81 -4.90
C SER A 33 13.60 -13.11 -5.69
N ARG A 34 12.65 -14.00 -5.43
CA ARG A 34 12.51 -15.31 -6.08
C ARG A 34 11.44 -15.33 -7.16
N MET A 35 10.65 -14.26 -7.26
CA MET A 35 9.48 -14.15 -8.14
C MET A 35 8.52 -15.35 -8.00
N ALA A 36 8.29 -15.81 -6.77
CA ALA A 36 7.51 -17.01 -6.47
C ALA A 36 6.79 -16.90 -5.11
N LEU A 37 5.78 -17.76 -4.91
CA LEU A 37 5.19 -17.93 -3.59
C LEU A 37 6.17 -18.65 -2.64
N ALA A 38 6.38 -18.08 -1.47
CA ALA A 38 7.34 -18.54 -0.47
C ALA A 38 6.69 -19.09 0.82
N GLY A 39 5.42 -19.47 0.75
CA GLY A 39 4.66 -20.00 1.87
C GLY A 39 3.34 -19.29 2.08
N THR A 40 2.72 -19.52 3.23
CA THR A 40 1.44 -18.92 3.62
C THR A 40 1.55 -18.19 4.95
N ARG A 41 0.72 -17.19 5.14
CA ARG A 41 0.58 -16.47 6.41
C ARG A 41 -0.86 -16.53 6.90
N ALA A 42 -1.04 -16.94 8.14
CA ALA A 42 -2.32 -16.89 8.82
C ALA A 42 -2.53 -15.50 9.46
N VAL A 43 -3.73 -14.98 9.32
CA VAL A 43 -4.18 -13.71 9.92
C VAL A 43 -5.39 -14.03 10.80
N PRO A 44 -5.31 -13.81 12.12
CA PRO A 44 -6.44 -14.02 13.00
C PRO A 44 -7.55 -12.98 12.76
N ALA A 45 -8.76 -13.31 13.13
CA ALA A 45 -9.83 -12.33 13.21
C ALA A 45 -9.48 -11.25 14.26
N ALA A 46 -9.75 -10.01 13.94
CA ALA A 46 -9.45 -8.87 14.81
C ALA A 46 -10.57 -7.82 14.73
N PRO A 47 -10.83 -7.07 15.82
CA PRO A 47 -11.84 -6.01 15.84
C PRO A 47 -11.46 -4.83 14.92
N LEU A 48 -10.18 -4.67 14.61
CA LEU A 48 -9.65 -3.70 13.66
C LEU A 48 -8.59 -4.38 12.80
N THR A 49 -8.74 -4.26 11.49
CA THR A 49 -7.74 -4.70 10.52
C THR A 49 -7.34 -3.53 9.64
N VAL A 50 -6.03 -3.29 9.51
CA VAL A 50 -5.48 -2.26 8.63
C VAL A 50 -4.83 -2.94 7.43
N VAL A 51 -5.26 -2.55 6.24
CA VAL A 51 -4.63 -2.95 4.97
C VAL A 51 -3.84 -1.76 4.43
N GLU A 52 -2.54 -1.88 4.32
CA GLU A 52 -1.69 -0.81 3.82
C GLU A 52 -0.95 -1.25 2.54
N GLY A 53 -0.64 -0.29 1.70
CA GLY A 53 0.12 -0.47 0.48
C GLY A 53 -0.33 0.46 -0.64
N ALA A 54 0.57 0.74 -1.58
CA ALA A 54 0.31 1.67 -2.68
C ALA A 54 -0.93 1.29 -3.52
N TYR A 55 -1.26 0.00 -3.59
CA TYR A 55 -2.37 -0.55 -4.37
C TYR A 55 -3.51 -1.12 -3.53
N SER A 56 -3.53 -0.85 -2.21
CA SER A 56 -4.55 -1.38 -1.30
C SER A 56 -5.98 -0.93 -1.60
N LEU A 57 -6.14 0.15 -2.36
CA LEU A 57 -7.43 0.69 -2.79
C LEU A 57 -7.77 0.35 -4.25
N HIS A 58 -7.17 -0.70 -4.82
CA HIS A 58 -7.44 -1.10 -6.20
C HIS A 58 -8.94 -1.36 -6.41
N PRO A 59 -9.58 -0.73 -7.41
CA PRO A 59 -11.05 -0.76 -7.55
C PRO A 59 -11.62 -2.16 -7.79
N PHE A 60 -10.82 -3.09 -8.29
CA PHE A 60 -11.24 -4.48 -8.52
C PHE A 60 -11.76 -5.16 -7.24
N PHE A 61 -11.20 -4.87 -6.07
CA PHE A 61 -11.56 -5.53 -4.81
C PHE A 61 -12.00 -4.57 -3.70
N SER A 62 -11.65 -3.29 -3.78
CA SER A 62 -11.81 -2.37 -2.65
C SER A 62 -13.21 -1.81 -2.47
N THR A 63 -14.09 -1.95 -3.47
CA THR A 63 -15.46 -1.45 -3.40
C THR A 63 -16.23 -2.17 -2.29
N GLY A 64 -16.72 -1.39 -1.32
CA GLY A 64 -17.46 -1.92 -0.15
C GLY A 64 -16.65 -2.82 0.79
N LEU A 65 -15.30 -2.81 0.68
CA LEU A 65 -14.43 -3.61 1.53
C LEU A 65 -14.00 -2.87 2.80
N TYR A 66 -13.77 -1.57 2.71
CA TYR A 66 -13.21 -0.77 3.79
C TYR A 66 -14.25 0.19 4.39
N ASP A 67 -14.36 0.22 5.71
CA ASP A 67 -15.18 1.19 6.45
C ASP A 67 -14.55 2.57 6.41
N VAL A 68 -13.21 2.64 6.46
CA VAL A 68 -12.45 3.89 6.37
C VAL A 68 -11.38 3.76 5.29
N ARG A 69 -11.27 4.77 4.45
CA ARG A 69 -10.24 4.89 3.42
C ARG A 69 -9.40 6.13 3.71
N ALA A 70 -8.10 5.92 3.87
CA ALA A 70 -7.16 6.99 4.18
C ALA A 70 -6.07 7.08 3.11
N TYR A 71 -5.73 8.29 2.71
CA TYR A 71 -4.59 8.56 1.83
C TYR A 71 -3.46 9.20 2.62
N TYR A 72 -2.30 8.58 2.57
CA TYR A 72 -1.11 9.10 3.22
C TYR A 72 -0.27 9.90 2.22
N ALA A 73 -0.38 11.23 2.30
CA ALA A 73 0.33 12.14 1.42
C ALA A 73 1.73 12.45 1.94
N ILE A 74 2.70 12.46 1.05
CA ILE A 74 4.10 12.81 1.33
C ILE A 74 4.62 13.72 0.22
N SER A 75 5.48 14.70 0.53
CA SER A 75 6.10 15.50 -0.51
C SER A 75 7.11 14.67 -1.31
N PRO A 76 7.33 14.99 -2.60
CA PRO A 76 8.32 14.28 -3.42
C PRO A 76 9.72 14.26 -2.79
N GLU A 77 10.14 15.36 -2.19
CA GLU A 77 11.45 15.49 -1.54
C GLU A 77 11.55 14.57 -0.31
N ALA A 78 10.54 14.57 0.53
CA ALA A 78 10.50 13.70 1.71
C ALA A 78 10.40 12.22 1.33
N GLN A 79 9.67 11.88 0.26
CA GLN A 79 9.59 10.52 -0.29
C GLN A 79 10.97 10.04 -0.73
N LYS A 80 11.68 10.82 -1.54
CA LYS A 80 13.03 10.52 -2.01
C LYS A 80 14.01 10.35 -0.85
N ALA A 81 13.99 11.27 0.11
CA ALA A 81 14.84 11.20 1.29
C ALA A 81 14.62 9.91 2.09
N ARG A 82 13.36 9.50 2.29
CA ARG A 82 13.02 8.25 2.99
C ARG A 82 13.46 7.00 2.22
N ILE A 83 13.27 6.98 0.89
CA ILE A 83 13.71 5.88 0.04
C ILE A 83 15.24 5.78 0.08
N LEU A 84 15.95 6.90 -0.08
CA LEU A 84 17.40 6.95 -0.02
C LEU A 84 17.93 6.41 1.32
N ALA A 85 17.36 6.87 2.44
CA ALA A 85 17.78 6.44 3.77
C ALA A 85 17.52 4.94 4.04
N ARG A 86 16.40 4.41 3.52
CA ARG A 86 15.99 3.01 3.75
C ARG A 86 16.68 2.02 2.80
N ASN A 87 16.81 2.39 1.52
CA ASN A 87 17.13 1.45 0.44
C ASN A 87 18.44 1.80 -0.30
N GLY A 88 19.02 2.97 -0.07
CA GLY A 88 20.24 3.45 -0.72
C GLY A 88 20.02 4.04 -2.13
N PRO A 89 21.11 4.59 -2.72
CA PRO A 89 21.02 5.35 -3.97
C PRO A 89 20.62 4.53 -5.19
N ALA A 90 21.08 3.29 -5.29
CA ALA A 90 20.72 2.43 -6.43
C ALA A 90 19.22 2.12 -6.47
N ALA A 91 18.61 1.86 -5.31
CA ALA A 91 17.18 1.66 -5.20
C ALA A 91 16.41 2.95 -5.50
N LEU A 92 16.90 4.11 -5.05
CA LEU A 92 16.26 5.39 -5.34
C LEU A 92 16.13 5.62 -6.84
N CYS A 93 17.17 5.36 -7.64
CA CYS A 93 17.11 5.46 -9.10
C CYS A 93 16.00 4.57 -9.69
N ALA A 94 15.87 3.34 -9.20
CA ALA A 94 14.80 2.43 -9.64
C ALA A 94 13.40 2.93 -9.24
N PHE A 95 13.26 3.50 -8.03
CA PHE A 95 12.01 4.10 -7.58
C PHE A 95 11.62 5.32 -8.42
N GLU A 96 12.55 6.24 -8.69
CA GLU A 96 12.29 7.44 -9.50
C GLU A 96 11.99 7.10 -10.96
N GLY A 97 12.72 6.14 -11.54
CA GLY A 97 12.56 5.76 -12.94
C GLY A 97 11.36 4.87 -13.23
N LYS A 98 10.85 4.15 -12.24
CA LYS A 98 9.79 3.15 -12.48
C LYS A 98 8.65 3.20 -11.47
N TRP A 99 8.94 2.97 -10.18
CA TRP A 99 7.88 2.69 -9.22
C TRP A 99 7.03 3.92 -8.88
N ILE A 100 7.64 5.08 -8.61
CA ILE A 100 6.92 6.32 -8.32
C ILE A 100 6.03 6.75 -9.49
N PRO A 101 6.53 6.78 -10.76
CA PRO A 101 5.67 7.06 -11.91
C PRO A 101 4.49 6.10 -12.05
N MET A 102 4.69 4.80 -11.80
CA MET A 102 3.62 3.81 -11.86
C MET A 102 2.56 4.01 -10.77
N GLU A 103 2.98 4.28 -9.53
CA GLU A 103 2.08 4.57 -8.42
C GLU A 103 1.29 5.86 -8.65
N ASN A 104 1.93 6.91 -9.15
CA ASN A 104 1.27 8.17 -9.50
C ASN A 104 0.25 7.99 -10.63
N ALA A 105 0.60 7.24 -11.68
CA ALA A 105 -0.31 6.94 -12.78
C ALA A 105 -1.53 6.13 -12.30
N TYR A 106 -1.32 5.16 -11.40
CA TYR A 106 -2.38 4.40 -10.78
C TYR A 106 -3.29 5.29 -9.93
N ALA A 107 -2.72 6.10 -9.04
CA ALA A 107 -3.49 6.98 -8.17
C ALA A 107 -4.34 7.97 -8.96
N ALA A 108 -3.79 8.55 -10.04
CA ALA A 108 -4.49 9.47 -10.92
C ALA A 108 -5.59 8.77 -11.74
N ALA A 109 -5.29 7.59 -12.32
CA ALA A 109 -6.24 6.86 -13.17
C ALA A 109 -7.50 6.43 -12.42
N PHE A 110 -7.39 6.14 -11.13
CA PHE A 110 -8.50 5.65 -10.31
C PHE A 110 -9.01 6.67 -9.28
N GLY A 111 -8.51 7.91 -9.30
CA GLY A 111 -8.92 8.95 -8.34
C GLY A 111 -8.74 8.49 -6.88
N ILE A 112 -7.61 7.82 -6.58
CA ILE A 112 -7.42 7.17 -5.27
C ILE A 112 -7.50 8.16 -4.13
N ARG A 113 -6.81 9.30 -4.26
CA ARG A 113 -6.78 10.35 -3.24
C ARG A 113 -8.17 10.92 -2.99
N GLU A 114 -8.90 11.22 -4.06
CA GLU A 114 -10.24 11.81 -4.04
C GLU A 114 -11.28 10.85 -3.46
N SER A 115 -11.02 9.53 -3.59
CA SER A 115 -11.89 8.48 -3.05
C SER A 115 -11.73 8.26 -1.55
N CYS A 116 -10.73 8.88 -0.90
CA CYS A 116 -10.46 8.72 0.52
C CYS A 116 -11.17 9.79 1.36
N GLY A 117 -11.81 9.37 2.44
CA GLY A 117 -12.43 10.28 3.41
C GLY A 117 -11.43 10.90 4.40
N VAL A 118 -10.23 10.32 4.50
CA VAL A 118 -9.18 10.78 5.41
C VAL A 118 -7.91 11.07 4.62
N LEU A 119 -7.36 12.27 4.80
CA LEU A 119 -6.05 12.65 4.27
C LEU A 119 -5.07 12.84 5.42
N VAL A 120 -4.03 12.00 5.45
CA VAL A 120 -2.94 12.09 6.43
C VAL A 120 -1.72 12.70 5.74
N GLN A 121 -1.21 13.80 6.29
CA GLN A 121 -0.01 14.45 5.78
C GLN A 121 1.22 13.93 6.51
N ALA A 122 2.16 13.33 5.77
CA ALA A 122 3.44 12.91 6.34
C ALA A 122 4.22 14.13 6.85
N GLN A 123 4.70 14.03 8.09
CA GLN A 123 5.58 15.07 8.63
C GLN A 123 6.99 14.97 8.01
N PRO A 124 7.70 16.10 7.79
CA PRO A 124 9.10 16.09 7.41
C PRO A 124 9.94 15.31 8.42
N CYS A 125 10.91 14.54 7.93
CA CYS A 125 11.87 13.85 8.80
C CYS A 125 12.69 14.93 9.53
N GLY A 126 12.55 15.06 10.85
CA GLY A 126 13.29 16.05 11.66
C GLY A 126 12.49 16.82 12.71
N ALA A 127 11.17 16.76 12.71
CA ALA A 127 10.37 17.31 13.80
C ALA A 127 10.30 16.30 14.98
N GLN A 128 11.41 16.09 15.68
CA GLN A 128 11.37 15.55 17.03
C GLN A 128 10.70 16.62 17.89
N GLY A 129 9.48 16.35 18.32
CA GLY A 129 8.79 17.20 19.29
C GLY A 129 9.65 17.37 20.54
N GLN A 130 10.09 18.59 20.79
CA GLN A 130 10.52 18.99 22.11
C GLN A 130 9.25 18.92 22.98
N HIS A 131 9.12 17.86 23.75
CA HIS A 131 8.23 17.87 24.89
C HIS A 131 8.83 18.78 25.96
N VAL A 132 8.21 19.92 26.14
CA VAL A 132 8.32 20.75 27.34
C VAL A 132 7.50 20.12 28.44
#